data_a467a16c7776e6f87043267456624274
#
_entry.id   a467a16c7776e6f87043267456624274
#
_cell.length_a   1.000
_cell.length_b   1.000
_cell.length_c   1.000
_cell.angle_alpha   90.00
_cell.angle_beta   90.00
_cell.angle_gamma   90.00
#
_symmetry.space_group_name_H-M   'P 1'
#
loop_
_entity.id
_entity.type
_entity.pdbx_description
1 polymer ?
#
loop_
_entity_poly.entity_id
_entity_poly.type
_entity_poly.pdbx_seq_one_letter_code
_entity_poly.pdbx_strand_id
1 'polypeptide(L)'
;GEIADNARVDGKLYAIPTYKEMADSRGWTYRKDIAEKYNINMDNIKTFDELLPVLKMIKENEPNMQYPIDWGSDRTPEALMKYEEIAGTAVIFYDTDKYDGKVVNLVETPEYLEACKWANKLYNEGLVKKDIMTATDFEQRLKDGKTFCYVDFLKPGKAKETSAKFDFELDQSTVSDIWQDNGAGTGSMLQEHQRIRKEFFVSLNYLTLMRLSATLSTMVLKENITPRLMIIL
;
A
#
# COMPACT_ATOMS: atom_id res chain seq x y z
N GLY A 1 13.16 14.52 -17.12
CA GLY A 1 13.57 14.35 -15.72
C GLY A 1 13.58 12.87 -15.34
N GLU A 2 14.08 12.54 -14.21
CA GLU A 2 14.40 11.17 -13.75
C GLU A 2 13.25 10.17 -13.97
N ILE A 3 12.02 10.53 -13.63
CA ILE A 3 10.83 9.67 -13.85
C ILE A 3 10.62 9.36 -15.36
N ALA A 4 10.82 10.34 -16.22
CA ALA A 4 10.68 10.13 -17.66
C ALA A 4 11.85 9.30 -18.23
N ASP A 5 13.01 9.36 -17.60
CA ASP A 5 14.17 8.60 -18.03
C ASP A 5 14.01 7.10 -17.71
N ASN A 6 13.33 6.76 -16.61
CA ASN A 6 12.95 5.38 -16.25
C ASN A 6 11.94 4.75 -17.25
N ALA A 7 11.21 5.57 -18.00
CA ALA A 7 10.27 5.09 -19.03
C ALA A 7 10.89 5.02 -20.46
N ARG A 8 12.21 5.17 -20.57
CA ARG A 8 12.93 5.05 -21.85
C ARG A 8 13.42 3.62 -22.08
N VAL A 9 13.22 3.14 -23.27
CA VAL A 9 13.82 1.90 -23.77
C VAL A 9 14.72 2.30 -24.94
N ASP A 10 16.00 1.95 -24.88
CA ASP A 10 17.01 2.34 -25.88
C ASP A 10 17.01 3.86 -26.15
N GLY A 11 16.88 4.67 -25.11
CA GLY A 11 16.86 6.13 -25.18
C GLY A 11 15.56 6.75 -25.71
N LYS A 12 14.59 5.96 -26.14
CA LYS A 12 13.30 6.42 -26.67
C LYS A 12 12.21 6.35 -25.60
N LEU A 13 11.40 7.38 -25.50
CA LEU A 13 10.25 7.44 -24.59
C LEU A 13 9.02 6.82 -25.26
N TYR A 14 8.55 5.68 -24.76
CA TYR A 14 7.39 4.96 -25.28
C TYR A 14 6.09 5.26 -24.51
N ALA A 15 6.22 5.69 -23.26
CA ALA A 15 5.08 6.02 -22.42
C ALA A 15 5.37 7.27 -21.60
N ILE A 16 4.33 7.99 -21.23
CA ILE A 16 4.40 9.06 -20.23
C ILE A 16 4.10 8.43 -18.88
N PRO A 17 5.06 8.37 -17.95
CA PRO A 17 4.84 7.83 -16.61
C PRO A 17 3.73 8.57 -15.89
N THR A 18 2.91 7.85 -15.15
CA THR A 18 1.91 8.47 -14.29
C THR A 18 2.62 9.15 -13.10
N TYR A 19 2.40 10.44 -12.94
CA TYR A 19 2.88 11.16 -11.76
C TYR A 19 1.97 10.84 -10.57
N LYS A 20 2.48 10.05 -9.64
CA LYS A 20 1.78 9.65 -8.41
C LYS A 20 2.74 9.70 -7.22
N GLU A 21 2.23 9.41 -6.04
CA GLU A 21 3.06 9.24 -4.85
C GLU A 21 4.12 8.15 -5.12
N MET A 22 5.38 8.48 -4.83
CA MET A 22 6.53 7.57 -5.01
C MET A 22 7.08 7.08 -3.67
N ALA A 23 6.54 7.58 -2.56
CA ALA A 23 6.90 7.12 -1.23
C ALA A 23 5.93 6.01 -0.82
N ASP A 24 6.49 4.91 -0.34
CA ASP A 24 5.76 3.76 0.15
C ASP A 24 6.25 3.36 1.54
N SER A 25 5.39 2.70 2.29
CA SER A 25 5.70 2.06 3.57
C SER A 25 4.80 0.85 3.77
N ARG A 26 5.13 0.01 4.72
CA ARG A 26 4.33 -1.17 5.09
C ARG A 26 3.82 -1.02 6.49
N GLY A 27 2.65 -1.55 6.74
CA GLY A 27 2.09 -1.53 8.07
C GLY A 27 0.71 -2.14 8.16
N TRP A 28 0.02 -1.78 9.24
CA TRP A 28 -1.30 -2.27 9.57
C TRP A 28 -2.34 -1.24 9.15
N THR A 29 -3.37 -1.68 8.42
CA THR A 29 -4.65 -0.98 8.33
C THR A 29 -5.63 -1.73 9.22
N TYR A 30 -6.34 -1.03 10.11
CA TYR A 30 -7.15 -1.64 11.15
C TYR A 30 -8.45 -0.87 11.45
N ARG A 31 -9.40 -1.53 12.07
CA ARG A 31 -10.65 -0.95 12.57
C ARG A 31 -10.38 -0.02 13.73
N LYS A 32 -10.55 1.28 13.50
CA LYS A 32 -10.33 2.32 14.50
C LYS A 32 -11.23 2.19 15.71
N ASP A 33 -12.52 1.98 15.48
CA ASP A 33 -13.52 1.81 16.53
C ASP A 33 -13.22 0.64 17.47
N ILE A 34 -12.69 -0.46 16.94
CA ILE A 34 -12.29 -1.62 17.74
C ILE A 34 -10.99 -1.33 18.52
N ALA A 35 -10.02 -0.67 17.89
CA ALA A 35 -8.79 -0.29 18.58
C ALA A 35 -9.09 0.67 19.75
N GLU A 36 -9.97 1.65 19.56
CA GLU A 36 -10.41 2.56 20.62
C GLU A 36 -11.18 1.83 21.73
N LYS A 37 -12.10 0.93 21.37
CA LYS A 37 -12.90 0.14 22.32
C LYS A 37 -12.04 -0.64 23.31
N TYR A 38 -10.94 -1.22 22.85
CA TYR A 38 -10.02 -2.02 23.66
C TYR A 38 -8.75 -1.28 24.08
N ASN A 39 -8.68 0.03 23.81
CA ASN A 39 -7.53 0.86 24.14
C ASN A 39 -6.20 0.30 23.57
N ILE A 40 -6.25 -0.16 22.31
CA ILE A 40 -5.11 -0.73 21.61
C ILE A 40 -4.36 0.40 20.93
N ASN A 41 -3.06 0.55 21.27
CA ASN A 41 -2.18 1.47 20.54
C ASN A 41 -1.42 0.70 19.46
N MET A 42 -1.95 0.74 18.23
CA MET A 42 -1.35 0.06 17.08
C MET A 42 0.01 0.62 16.67
N ASP A 43 0.36 1.85 17.05
CA ASP A 43 1.67 2.44 16.75
C ASP A 43 2.82 1.75 17.52
N ASN A 44 2.49 1.08 18.60
CA ASN A 44 3.45 0.29 19.36
C ASN A 44 3.62 -1.14 18.84
N ILE A 45 2.82 -1.55 17.84
CA ILE A 45 2.81 -2.91 17.30
C ILE A 45 3.59 -2.92 15.98
N LYS A 46 4.82 -3.41 16.00
CA LYS A 46 5.73 -3.43 14.86
C LYS A 46 6.01 -4.85 14.33
N THR A 47 5.63 -5.85 15.09
CA THR A 47 5.89 -7.27 14.76
C THR A 47 4.64 -8.11 14.90
N PHE A 48 4.64 -9.28 14.28
CA PHE A 48 3.57 -10.26 14.48
C PHE A 48 3.53 -10.82 15.90
N ASP A 49 4.67 -10.87 16.61
CA ASP A 49 4.71 -11.29 18.02
C ASP A 49 3.93 -10.33 18.92
N GLU A 50 4.06 -9.03 18.67
CA GLU A 50 3.31 -7.99 19.39
C GLU A 50 1.83 -7.96 18.98
N LEU A 51 1.53 -8.28 17.71
CA LEU A 51 0.15 -8.30 17.20
C LEU A 51 -0.63 -9.52 17.69
N LEU A 52 0.02 -10.67 17.86
CA LEU A 52 -0.63 -11.94 18.17
C LEU A 52 -1.54 -11.91 19.40
N PRO A 53 -1.13 -11.36 20.57
CA PRO A 53 -2.00 -11.26 21.73
C PRO A 53 -3.23 -10.38 21.47
N VAL A 54 -3.08 -9.34 20.68
CA VAL A 54 -4.20 -8.47 20.28
C VAL A 54 -5.21 -9.25 19.43
N LEU A 55 -4.75 -9.99 18.42
CA LEU A 55 -5.63 -10.81 17.59
C LEU A 55 -6.40 -11.85 18.39
N LYS A 56 -5.75 -12.50 19.35
CA LYS A 56 -6.41 -13.46 20.25
C LYS A 56 -7.50 -12.80 21.07
N MET A 57 -7.19 -11.67 21.68
CA MET A 57 -8.14 -10.90 22.49
C MET A 57 -9.35 -10.44 21.65
N ILE A 58 -9.13 -9.95 20.43
CA ILE A 58 -10.21 -9.57 19.52
C ILE A 58 -11.07 -10.77 19.16
N LYS A 59 -10.47 -11.91 18.80
CA LYS A 59 -11.21 -13.14 18.50
C LYS A 59 -12.10 -13.63 19.65
N GLU A 60 -11.63 -13.49 20.88
CA GLU A 60 -12.36 -13.90 22.08
C GLU A 60 -13.52 -12.96 22.42
N ASN A 61 -13.37 -11.66 22.17
CA ASN A 61 -14.31 -10.64 22.62
C ASN A 61 -15.21 -10.08 21.49
N GLU A 62 -14.89 -10.33 20.23
CA GLU A 62 -15.67 -9.88 19.07
C GLU A 62 -16.20 -11.09 18.27
N PRO A 63 -17.43 -11.57 18.57
CA PRO A 63 -17.98 -12.78 17.94
C PRO A 63 -18.06 -12.71 16.40
N ASN A 64 -18.21 -11.49 15.86
CA ASN A 64 -18.27 -11.27 14.41
C ASN A 64 -16.88 -11.27 13.75
N MET A 65 -15.80 -11.18 14.54
CA MET A 65 -14.41 -11.14 14.06
C MET A 65 -13.67 -12.44 14.36
N GLN A 66 -14.23 -13.56 13.92
CA GLN A 66 -13.63 -14.88 14.13
C GLN A 66 -12.23 -15.01 13.51
N TYR A 67 -11.97 -14.23 12.46
CA TYR A 67 -10.71 -14.15 11.74
C TYR A 67 -10.21 -12.71 11.80
N PRO A 68 -9.60 -12.29 12.93
CA PRO A 68 -9.30 -10.89 13.19
C PRO A 68 -8.23 -10.31 12.29
N ILE A 69 -7.36 -11.14 11.70
CA ILE A 69 -6.43 -10.71 10.65
C ILE A 69 -6.82 -11.35 9.32
N ASP A 70 -6.69 -10.58 8.26
CA ASP A 70 -6.96 -11.03 6.91
C ASP A 70 -5.87 -10.57 5.94
N TRP A 71 -5.79 -11.20 4.80
CA TRP A 71 -5.02 -10.75 3.64
C TRP A 71 -5.69 -11.21 2.35
N GLY A 72 -5.54 -10.44 1.30
CA GLY A 72 -5.88 -10.90 -0.04
C GLY A 72 -4.82 -11.86 -0.56
N SER A 73 -4.96 -12.31 -1.79
CA SER A 73 -3.98 -13.17 -2.45
C SER A 73 -2.57 -12.55 -2.56
N ASP A 74 -2.47 -11.25 -2.41
CA ASP A 74 -1.28 -10.41 -2.59
C ASP A 74 -0.77 -9.74 -1.31
N ARG A 75 -1.38 -10.04 -0.14
CA ARG A 75 -1.10 -9.35 1.14
C ARG A 75 -0.78 -10.32 2.27
N THR A 76 -0.09 -11.36 1.94
CA THR A 76 0.42 -12.36 2.88
C THR A 76 1.48 -11.75 3.83
N PRO A 77 1.90 -12.44 4.91
CA PRO A 77 2.87 -11.90 5.86
C PRO A 77 4.17 -11.38 5.26
N GLU A 78 4.61 -11.87 4.11
CA GLU A 78 5.76 -11.34 3.37
C GLU A 78 5.54 -9.91 2.86
N ALA A 79 4.31 -9.43 2.77
CA ALA A 79 4.03 -8.05 2.37
C ALA A 79 4.62 -6.99 3.32
N LEU A 80 5.06 -7.36 4.53
CA LEU A 80 5.83 -6.48 5.41
C LEU A 80 7.30 -6.34 5.01
N MET A 81 7.81 -7.20 4.12
CA MET A 81 9.18 -7.12 3.64
C MET A 81 9.35 -5.98 2.64
N LYS A 82 10.55 -5.40 2.64
CA LYS A 82 10.93 -4.31 1.76
C LYS A 82 11.81 -4.85 0.62
N TYR A 83 11.21 -5.18 -0.50
CA TYR A 83 11.96 -5.62 -1.68
C TYR A 83 11.31 -5.11 -2.96
N GLU A 84 12.11 -5.02 -4.01
CA GLU A 84 11.67 -4.79 -5.38
C GLU A 84 11.69 -6.12 -6.13
N GLU A 85 10.56 -6.47 -6.75
CA GLU A 85 10.45 -7.64 -7.61
C GLU A 85 11.05 -7.32 -8.98
N ILE A 86 12.03 -8.13 -9.38
CA ILE A 86 12.68 -8.01 -10.69
C ILE A 86 12.00 -8.94 -11.69
N ALA A 87 11.81 -10.20 -11.31
CA ALA A 87 11.11 -11.20 -12.11
C ALA A 87 10.67 -12.38 -11.26
N GLY A 88 9.38 -12.55 -11.02
CA GLY A 88 8.83 -13.65 -10.24
C GLY A 88 9.39 -13.69 -8.82
N THR A 89 10.20 -14.69 -8.49
CA THR A 89 10.83 -14.82 -7.17
C THR A 89 12.18 -14.10 -7.06
N ALA A 90 12.70 -13.53 -8.15
CA ALA A 90 13.93 -12.76 -8.15
C ALA A 90 13.67 -11.35 -7.62
N VAL A 91 14.25 -11.01 -6.48
CA VAL A 91 14.03 -9.73 -5.79
C VAL A 91 15.34 -9.06 -5.39
N ILE A 92 15.29 -7.75 -5.18
CA ILE A 92 16.33 -6.97 -4.52
C ILE A 92 15.74 -6.38 -3.25
N PHE A 93 16.33 -6.69 -2.09
CA PHE A 93 15.92 -6.06 -0.85
C PHE A 93 16.40 -4.61 -0.77
N TYR A 94 15.54 -3.72 -0.29
CA TYR A 94 15.88 -2.32 -0.07
C TYR A 94 16.87 -2.13 1.10
N ASP A 95 16.92 -3.07 2.03
CA ASP A 95 17.99 -3.16 3.02
C ASP A 95 19.24 -3.75 2.36
N THR A 96 20.06 -2.86 1.82
CA THR A 96 21.24 -3.24 1.02
C THR A 96 22.34 -3.87 1.86
N ASP A 97 22.38 -3.64 3.15
CA ASP A 97 23.46 -4.14 4.04
C ASP A 97 23.42 -5.68 4.14
N LYS A 98 22.24 -6.27 4.03
CA LYS A 98 22.07 -7.72 4.20
C LYS A 98 22.44 -8.55 2.98
N TYR A 99 22.10 -8.06 1.78
CA TYR A 99 22.32 -8.79 0.52
C TYR A 99 23.23 -8.05 -0.45
N ASP A 100 23.87 -6.97 -0.02
CA ASP A 100 24.82 -6.17 -0.81
C ASP A 100 24.22 -5.70 -2.16
N GLY A 101 22.93 -5.38 -2.15
CA GLY A 101 22.19 -4.96 -3.34
C GLY A 101 22.06 -6.03 -4.44
N LYS A 102 22.32 -7.30 -4.12
CA LYS A 102 22.26 -8.40 -5.09
C LYS A 102 20.84 -8.89 -5.30
N VAL A 103 20.57 -9.37 -6.49
CA VAL A 103 19.36 -10.11 -6.81
C VAL A 103 19.42 -11.47 -6.09
N VAL A 104 18.39 -11.78 -5.32
CA VAL A 104 18.25 -13.05 -4.60
C VAL A 104 16.93 -13.72 -4.96
N ASN A 105 16.86 -15.03 -4.73
CA ASN A 105 15.60 -15.77 -4.81
C ASN A 105 14.83 -15.60 -3.49
N LEU A 106 13.71 -14.87 -3.52
CA LEU A 106 12.91 -14.56 -2.33
C LEU A 106 12.60 -15.80 -1.49
N VAL A 107 12.18 -16.89 -2.13
CA VAL A 107 11.73 -18.10 -1.41
C VAL A 107 12.87 -18.87 -0.71
N GLU A 108 14.11 -18.54 -1.01
CA GLU A 108 15.30 -19.13 -0.37
C GLU A 108 15.82 -18.25 0.79
N THR A 109 15.18 -17.11 1.03
CA THR A 109 15.63 -16.19 2.07
C THR A 109 15.10 -16.56 3.46
N PRO A 110 15.86 -16.28 4.52
CA PRO A 110 15.40 -16.45 5.90
C PRO A 110 14.15 -15.64 6.21
N GLU A 111 14.01 -14.45 5.61
CA GLU A 111 12.86 -13.55 5.78
C GLU A 111 11.58 -14.22 5.28
N TYR A 112 11.64 -14.82 4.09
CA TYR A 112 10.48 -15.51 3.54
C TYR A 112 10.10 -16.74 4.39
N LEU A 113 11.09 -17.48 4.86
CA LEU A 113 10.85 -18.59 5.77
C LEU A 113 10.16 -18.12 7.07
N GLU A 114 10.57 -16.99 7.60
CA GLU A 114 9.94 -16.40 8.80
C GLU A 114 8.49 -15.97 8.52
N ALA A 115 8.23 -15.33 7.38
CA ALA A 115 6.88 -15.01 6.96
C ALA A 115 5.99 -16.25 6.81
N CYS A 116 6.52 -17.33 6.25
CA CYS A 116 5.81 -18.61 6.15
C CYS A 116 5.49 -19.21 7.53
N LYS A 117 6.41 -19.12 8.50
CA LYS A 117 6.17 -19.56 9.87
C LYS A 117 5.06 -18.75 10.52
N TRP A 118 5.03 -17.43 10.31
CA TRP A 118 3.96 -16.56 10.80
C TRP A 118 2.62 -16.90 10.16
N ALA A 119 2.56 -17.08 8.84
CA ALA A 119 1.35 -17.49 8.15
C ALA A 119 0.82 -18.81 8.70
N ASN A 120 1.70 -19.79 8.89
CA ASN A 120 1.35 -21.09 9.48
C ASN A 120 0.85 -20.97 10.92
N LYS A 121 1.51 -20.15 11.75
CA LYS A 121 1.11 -19.93 13.14
C LYS A 121 -0.29 -19.28 13.22
N LEU A 122 -0.53 -18.21 12.46
CA LEU A 122 -1.83 -17.53 12.41
C LEU A 122 -2.94 -18.50 11.94
N TYR A 123 -2.63 -19.33 10.95
CA TYR A 123 -3.54 -20.36 10.44
C TYR A 123 -3.88 -21.42 11.50
N ASN A 124 -2.88 -21.99 12.16
CA ASN A 124 -3.06 -23.05 13.17
C ASN A 124 -3.80 -22.55 14.42
N GLU A 125 -3.62 -21.28 14.78
CA GLU A 125 -4.36 -20.64 15.87
C GLU A 125 -5.77 -20.19 15.42
N GLY A 126 -6.11 -20.40 14.15
CA GLY A 126 -7.41 -20.07 13.58
C GLY A 126 -7.72 -18.57 13.60
N LEU A 127 -6.68 -17.73 13.47
CA LEU A 127 -6.79 -16.27 13.42
C LEU A 127 -7.04 -15.77 12.00
N VAL A 128 -6.85 -16.62 11.00
CA VAL A 128 -7.16 -16.38 9.60
C VAL A 128 -8.16 -17.41 9.08
N LYS A 129 -8.87 -17.07 8.02
CA LYS A 129 -9.82 -17.96 7.36
C LYS A 129 -9.10 -19.20 6.80
N LYS A 130 -9.71 -20.39 6.91
CA LYS A 130 -9.08 -21.65 6.49
C LYS A 130 -8.75 -21.72 5.00
N ASP A 131 -9.55 -21.09 4.17
CA ASP A 131 -9.37 -21.04 2.72
C ASP A 131 -8.72 -19.73 2.25
N ILE A 132 -8.00 -19.01 3.15
CA ILE A 132 -7.44 -17.68 2.91
C ILE A 132 -6.60 -17.58 1.63
N MET A 133 -5.86 -18.65 1.27
CA MET A 133 -5.00 -18.68 0.09
C MET A 133 -5.78 -18.76 -1.25
N THR A 134 -7.05 -19.16 -1.21
CA THR A 134 -7.91 -19.27 -2.40
C THR A 134 -9.11 -18.34 -2.35
N ALA A 135 -9.28 -17.63 -1.24
CA ALA A 135 -10.40 -16.73 -1.04
C ALA A 135 -10.27 -15.48 -1.91
N THR A 136 -11.32 -15.15 -2.64
CA THR A 136 -11.40 -13.97 -3.52
C THR A 136 -12.32 -12.88 -2.95
N ASP A 137 -12.89 -13.11 -1.77
CA ASP A 137 -13.91 -12.27 -1.14
C ASP A 137 -13.35 -11.29 -0.08
N PHE A 138 -12.06 -10.93 -0.16
CA PHE A 138 -11.39 -10.05 0.80
C PHE A 138 -12.12 -8.72 1.01
N GLU A 139 -12.44 -8.00 -0.07
CA GLU A 139 -13.16 -6.72 0.04
C GLU A 139 -14.56 -6.88 0.67
N GLN A 140 -15.23 -8.00 0.41
CA GLN A 140 -16.53 -8.28 1.00
C GLN A 140 -16.41 -8.54 2.49
N ARG A 141 -15.39 -9.30 2.94
CA ARG A 141 -15.13 -9.55 4.36
C ARG A 141 -14.80 -8.26 5.12
N LEU A 142 -14.06 -7.35 4.48
CA LEU A 142 -13.83 -6.02 5.04
C LEU A 142 -15.15 -5.25 5.19
N LYS A 143 -15.99 -5.20 4.15
CA LYS A 143 -17.31 -4.53 4.19
C LYS A 143 -18.22 -5.12 5.26
N ASP A 144 -18.20 -6.41 5.44
CA ASP A 144 -18.98 -7.11 6.46
C ASP A 144 -18.45 -6.87 7.89
N GLY A 145 -17.35 -6.14 8.05
CA GLY A 145 -16.74 -5.84 9.35
C GLY A 145 -16.17 -7.06 10.06
N LYS A 146 -15.84 -8.14 9.34
CA LYS A 146 -15.38 -9.42 9.89
C LYS A 146 -13.87 -9.47 10.20
N THR A 147 -13.14 -8.43 9.81
CA THR A 147 -11.69 -8.33 9.94
C THR A 147 -11.35 -7.13 10.82
N PHE A 148 -10.44 -7.33 11.77
CA PHE A 148 -9.91 -6.25 12.59
C PHE A 148 -8.79 -5.51 11.87
N CYS A 149 -7.80 -6.23 11.33
CA CYS A 149 -6.66 -5.62 10.66
C CYS A 149 -6.15 -6.45 9.49
N TYR A 150 -5.35 -5.81 8.65
CA TYR A 150 -4.62 -6.45 7.55
C TYR A 150 -3.32 -5.69 7.26
N VAL A 151 -2.36 -6.39 6.62
CA VAL A 151 -1.14 -5.78 6.11
C VAL A 151 -1.48 -4.93 4.89
N ASP A 152 -0.96 -3.73 4.80
CA ASP A 152 -1.21 -2.85 3.65
C ASP A 152 0.05 -2.08 3.24
N PHE A 153 0.03 -1.65 1.99
CA PHE A 153 0.93 -0.65 1.43
C PHE A 153 0.41 0.72 1.84
N LEU A 154 1.17 1.43 2.65
CA LEU A 154 0.71 2.65 3.28
C LEU A 154 1.28 3.90 2.62
N LYS A 155 0.42 4.88 2.46
CA LYS A 155 0.75 6.27 2.16
C LYS A 155 -0.01 7.18 3.13
N PRO A 156 0.36 8.44 3.30
CA PRO A 156 -0.41 9.36 4.14
C PRO A 156 -1.89 9.39 3.74
N GLY A 157 -2.79 9.12 4.69
CA GLY A 157 -4.23 9.13 4.47
C GLY A 157 -4.81 7.90 3.77
N LYS A 158 -4.05 6.82 3.58
CA LYS A 158 -4.53 5.59 2.93
C LYS A 158 -5.73 4.97 3.63
N ALA A 159 -5.68 4.84 4.95
CA ALA A 159 -6.80 4.30 5.72
C ALA A 159 -8.07 5.14 5.57
N LYS A 160 -7.95 6.48 5.58
CA LYS A 160 -9.08 7.38 5.37
C LYS A 160 -9.68 7.28 3.97
N GLU A 161 -8.84 7.14 2.94
CA GLU A 161 -9.28 6.89 1.56
C GLU A 161 -10.06 5.57 1.48
N THR A 162 -9.55 4.53 2.14
CA THR A 162 -10.19 3.21 2.16
C THR A 162 -11.49 3.22 2.98
N SER A 163 -11.53 3.93 4.11
CA SER A 163 -12.73 4.09 4.95
C SER A 163 -13.93 4.66 4.19
N ALA A 164 -13.69 5.49 3.18
CA ALA A 164 -14.77 6.06 2.36
C ALA A 164 -15.63 5.00 1.62
N LYS A 165 -15.17 3.74 1.59
CA LYS A 165 -15.89 2.61 0.99
C LYS A 165 -16.71 1.80 1.99
N PHE A 166 -16.63 2.11 3.29
CA PHE A 166 -17.20 1.35 4.40
C PHE A 166 -18.03 2.21 5.33
N ASP A 167 -18.87 1.59 6.13
CA ASP A 167 -19.72 2.24 7.15
C ASP A 167 -18.98 2.42 8.50
N PHE A 168 -17.66 2.22 8.51
CA PHE A 168 -16.80 2.37 9.69
C PHE A 168 -15.46 2.99 9.32
N GLU A 169 -14.80 3.57 10.33
CA GLU A 169 -13.48 4.17 10.15
C GLU A 169 -12.36 3.13 10.28
N LEU A 170 -11.43 3.17 9.32
CA LEU A 170 -10.14 2.53 9.41
C LEU A 170 -9.09 3.56 9.83
N ASP A 171 -8.05 3.08 10.50
CA ASP A 171 -6.84 3.84 10.77
C ASP A 171 -5.63 3.01 10.36
N GLN A 172 -4.45 3.60 10.35
CA GLN A 172 -3.22 2.97 9.87
C GLN A 172 -2.07 3.21 10.82
N SER A 173 -1.21 2.20 10.95
CA SER A 173 0.05 2.28 11.69
C SER A 173 1.18 1.75 10.86
N THR A 174 2.24 2.55 10.71
CA THR A 174 3.41 2.20 9.91
C THR A 174 4.35 1.30 10.69
N VAL A 175 4.72 0.18 10.09
CA VAL A 175 5.68 -0.79 10.64
C VAL A 175 7.07 -0.56 10.07
N SER A 176 7.16 -0.33 8.77
CA SER A 176 8.42 -0.10 8.08
C SER A 176 8.76 1.39 7.99
N ASP A 177 10.04 1.71 7.77
CA ASP A 177 10.42 3.05 7.31
C ASP A 177 9.79 3.35 5.96
N ILE A 178 9.73 4.64 5.63
CA ILE A 178 9.28 5.11 4.33
C ILE A 178 10.46 4.97 3.35
N TRP A 179 10.21 4.40 2.18
CA TRP A 179 11.19 4.37 1.10
C TRP A 179 10.61 4.95 -0.18
N GLN A 180 11.49 5.31 -1.10
CA GLN A 180 11.08 5.75 -2.42
C GLN A 180 10.97 4.53 -3.33
N ASP A 181 9.77 4.35 -3.90
CA ASP A 181 9.57 3.41 -5.00
C ASP A 181 9.99 4.09 -6.31
N ASN A 182 10.95 3.51 -7.01
CA ASN A 182 11.41 4.00 -8.31
C ASN A 182 10.45 3.65 -9.46
N GLY A 183 9.30 3.08 -9.13
CA GLY A 183 8.39 2.48 -10.09
C GLY A 183 7.78 3.47 -11.07
N ALA A 184 8.20 3.40 -12.31
CA ALA A 184 7.40 3.79 -13.46
C ALA A 184 6.28 2.76 -13.72
N GLY A 185 5.64 2.24 -12.64
CA GLY A 185 4.74 1.09 -12.69
C GLY A 185 3.52 1.24 -13.58
N THR A 186 3.15 2.46 -13.97
CA THR A 186 2.08 2.73 -14.93
C THR A 186 2.42 3.92 -15.80
N GLY A 187 2.08 3.86 -17.07
CA GLY A 187 2.26 4.95 -18.01
C GLY A 187 1.15 4.99 -19.06
N SER A 188 0.91 6.17 -19.59
CA SER A 188 -0.02 6.36 -20.71
C SER A 188 0.76 6.27 -22.02
N MET A 189 0.43 5.28 -22.86
CA MET A 189 1.01 5.11 -24.18
C MET A 189 0.12 5.74 -25.25
N LEU A 190 0.76 6.37 -26.25
CA LEU A 190 0.09 6.84 -27.45
C LEU A 190 0.37 5.85 -28.58
N GLN A 191 -0.68 5.25 -29.11
CA GLN A 191 -0.58 4.38 -30.26
C GLN A 191 -0.30 5.19 -31.54
N GLU A 192 0.57 4.71 -32.39
CA GLU A 192 1.10 5.46 -33.55
C GLU A 192 -0.01 5.96 -34.53
N HIS A 193 -1.16 5.32 -34.55
CA HIS A 193 -2.31 5.66 -35.40
C HIS A 193 -3.35 6.56 -34.77
N GLN A 194 -3.15 7.06 -33.54
CA GLN A 194 -4.13 7.98 -32.96
C GLN A 194 -3.97 9.39 -33.53
N ARG A 195 -5.02 9.85 -34.24
CA ARG A 195 -5.10 11.20 -34.83
C ARG A 195 -5.14 12.34 -33.79
N ILE A 196 -5.32 12.01 -32.51
CA ILE A 196 -5.64 12.95 -31.41
C ILE A 196 -4.42 13.19 -30.50
N ARG A 197 -3.21 13.29 -31.05
CA ARG A 197 -1.99 13.49 -30.24
C ARG A 197 -1.99 14.81 -29.45
N LYS A 198 -2.43 15.91 -30.07
CA LYS A 198 -2.40 17.24 -29.44
C LYS A 198 -3.46 17.38 -28.34
N GLU A 199 -4.67 16.96 -28.62
CA GLU A 199 -5.79 17.02 -27.68
C GLU A 199 -5.57 16.14 -26.46
N PHE A 200 -4.93 14.98 -26.63
CA PHE A 200 -4.54 14.10 -25.53
C PHE A 200 -3.53 14.77 -24.58
N PHE A 201 -2.49 15.42 -25.10
CA PHE A 201 -1.53 16.15 -24.29
C PHE A 201 -2.16 17.33 -23.59
N VAL A 202 -3.07 18.04 -24.24
CA VAL A 202 -3.82 19.13 -23.62
C VAL A 202 -4.71 18.60 -22.50
N SER A 203 -5.43 17.50 -22.70
CA SER A 203 -6.26 16.89 -21.66
C SER A 203 -5.45 16.35 -20.48
N LEU A 204 -4.29 15.74 -20.75
CA LEU A 204 -3.40 15.25 -19.69
C LEU A 204 -2.83 16.41 -18.85
N ASN A 205 -2.40 17.50 -19.50
CA ASN A 205 -1.96 18.72 -18.81
C ASN A 205 -3.10 19.34 -18.02
N TYR A 206 -4.31 19.39 -18.56
CA TYR A 206 -5.49 19.91 -17.89
C TYR A 206 -5.84 19.10 -16.63
N LEU A 207 -5.81 17.76 -16.71
CA LEU A 207 -6.04 16.86 -15.57
C LEU A 207 -4.96 17.04 -14.49
N THR A 208 -3.70 17.21 -14.89
CA THR A 208 -2.59 17.46 -13.96
C THR A 208 -2.75 18.83 -13.29
N LEU A 209 -3.12 19.87 -14.04
CA LEU A 209 -3.39 21.20 -13.50
C LEU A 209 -4.62 21.22 -12.57
N MET A 210 -5.68 20.49 -12.92
CA MET A 210 -6.86 20.36 -12.07
C MET A 210 -6.54 19.65 -10.75
N ARG A 211 -5.71 18.60 -10.75
CA ARG A 211 -5.22 17.96 -9.54
C ARG A 211 -4.39 18.90 -8.68
N LEU A 212 -3.45 19.63 -9.28
CA LEU A 212 -2.66 20.66 -8.60
C LEU A 212 -3.53 21.77 -8.01
N SER A 213 -4.54 22.25 -8.73
CA SER A 213 -5.45 23.28 -8.24
C SER A 213 -6.33 22.79 -7.08
N ALA A 214 -6.81 21.54 -7.13
CA ALA A 214 -7.58 20.92 -6.05
C ALA A 214 -6.72 20.77 -4.78
N THR A 215 -5.46 20.34 -4.93
CA THR A 215 -4.50 20.22 -3.82
C THR A 215 -4.15 21.58 -3.23
N LEU A 216 -3.89 22.59 -4.07
CA LEU A 216 -3.63 23.97 -3.65
C LEU A 216 -4.84 24.60 -2.96
N SER A 217 -6.06 24.38 -3.47
CA SER A 217 -7.29 24.86 -2.84
C SER A 217 -7.50 24.26 -1.45
N THR A 218 -7.18 22.99 -1.29
CA THR A 218 -7.27 22.29 0.01
C THR A 218 -6.22 22.80 1.00
N MET A 219 -5.02 23.12 0.54
CA MET A 219 -3.95 23.71 1.36
C MET A 219 -4.29 25.16 1.76
N VAL A 220 -4.77 25.97 0.82
CA VAL A 220 -5.16 27.37 1.07
C VAL A 220 -6.31 27.46 2.09
N LEU A 221 -7.29 26.56 2.01
CA LEU A 221 -8.40 26.51 2.96
C LEU A 221 -7.98 26.07 4.36
N LYS A 222 -6.92 25.26 4.49
CA LYS A 222 -6.41 24.80 5.79
C LYS A 222 -5.47 25.79 6.49
N GLU A 223 -4.74 26.61 5.74
CA GLU A 223 -3.64 27.41 6.30
C GLU A 223 -3.84 28.93 6.22
N ASN A 224 -4.99 29.43 5.76
CA ASN A 224 -5.25 30.88 5.61
C ASN A 224 -4.16 31.63 4.81
N ILE A 225 -3.55 31.00 3.83
CA ILE A 225 -2.50 31.59 3.01
C ILE A 225 -3.14 32.36 1.84
N THR A 226 -2.88 33.65 1.77
CA THR A 226 -3.34 34.49 0.66
C THR A 226 -2.63 34.08 -0.64
N PRO A 227 -3.32 33.71 -1.72
CA PRO A 227 -2.68 33.27 -2.94
C PRO A 227 -2.02 34.44 -3.65
N ARG A 228 -0.69 34.48 -3.70
CA ARG A 228 0.00 35.24 -4.74
C ARG A 228 0.00 34.38 -6.01
N LEU A 229 -0.75 34.83 -6.98
CA LEU A 229 -0.86 34.26 -8.32
C LEU A 229 0.54 34.22 -8.96
N MET A 230 1.15 33.07 -9.04
CA MET A 230 2.36 32.87 -9.83
C MET A 230 1.93 32.30 -11.19
N ILE A 231 1.75 33.21 -12.15
CA ILE A 231 1.59 32.84 -13.56
C ILE A 231 2.95 32.43 -14.06
N ILE A 232 3.13 31.12 -14.32
CA ILE A 232 4.25 30.64 -15.11
C ILE A 232 3.68 30.27 -16.48
N LEU A 233 4.07 31.04 -17.46
CA LEU A 233 3.89 30.79 -18.89
C LEU A 233 4.80 29.65 -19.35
#